data_fba8156f9f78fcc616b760354ad4ce61
#
_entry.id   fba8156f9f78fcc616b760354ad4ce61
#
_cell.length_a   1.000
_cell.length_b   1.000
_cell.length_c   1.000
_cell.angle_alpha   90.00
_cell.angle_beta   90.00
_cell.angle_gamma   90.00
#
_symmetry.space_group_name_H-M   'P 1'
#
loop_
_entity.id
_entity.type
_entity.pdbx_description
1 polymer ?
#
loop_
_entity_poly.entity_id
_entity_poly.type
_entity_poly.pdbx_seq_one_letter_code
_entity_poly.pdbx_strand_id
1 'polypeptide(L)'
;MKCIGKKNWGTKCEEALRLFAQARAEGVQLDFDLYPYLTGSTQLVHVLPPECQKGGTDEIIRRLKDRTYRKHLTEVLKTPSDEFENIVELAGFDQIYASTLHTEKYKAYAGKTIQEIADFTGNDP
;
A
#
# COMPACT_ATOMS: atom_id res chain seq x y z
N MET A 1 13.60 -7.58 2.10
CA MET A 1 13.29 -7.28 0.68
C MET A 1 11.88 -7.78 0.36
N LYS A 2 11.11 -7.05 -0.41
CA LYS A 2 9.83 -7.49 -0.97
C LYS A 2 9.56 -6.79 -2.30
N CYS A 3 8.89 -7.48 -3.22
CA CYS A 3 8.46 -6.92 -4.50
C CYS A 3 6.93 -6.85 -4.51
N ILE A 4 6.38 -5.64 -4.40
CA ILE A 4 4.94 -5.38 -4.36
C ILE A 4 4.44 -5.09 -5.77
N GLY A 5 3.21 -5.53 -6.05
CA GLY A 5 2.49 -5.24 -7.28
C GLY A 5 2.58 -6.33 -8.34
N LYS A 6 1.44 -6.58 -8.98
CA LYS A 6 1.27 -7.66 -9.97
C LYS A 6 2.27 -7.55 -11.13
N LYS A 7 2.56 -6.33 -11.60
CA LYS A 7 3.54 -6.08 -12.68
C LYS A 7 5.00 -6.41 -12.30
N ASN A 8 5.29 -6.53 -11.01
CA ASN A 8 6.63 -6.82 -10.49
C ASN A 8 6.86 -8.31 -10.20
N TRP A 9 5.81 -9.13 -10.28
CA TRP A 9 5.92 -10.56 -9.98
C TRP A 9 6.69 -11.29 -11.07
N GLY A 10 7.58 -12.19 -10.65
CA GLY A 10 8.38 -13.04 -11.52
C GLY A 10 9.63 -12.37 -12.10
N THR A 11 9.75 -11.05 -12.10
CA THR A 11 10.89 -10.33 -12.69
C THR A 11 11.69 -9.54 -11.67
N LYS A 12 11.07 -8.67 -10.90
CA LYS A 12 11.78 -7.76 -9.98
C LYS A 12 12.55 -8.48 -8.88
N CYS A 13 12.07 -9.61 -8.39
CA CYS A 13 12.77 -10.40 -7.40
C CYS A 13 14.06 -10.98 -7.98
N GLU A 14 14.01 -11.54 -9.21
CA GLU A 14 15.17 -12.09 -9.89
C GLU A 14 16.20 -10.99 -10.23
N GLU A 15 15.75 -9.83 -10.69
CA GLU A 15 16.60 -8.67 -10.93
C GLU A 15 17.33 -8.23 -9.65
N ALA A 16 16.60 -8.11 -8.53
CA ALA A 16 17.20 -7.76 -7.25
C ALA A 16 18.23 -8.80 -6.79
N LEU A 17 17.91 -10.10 -6.87
CA LEU A 17 18.85 -11.17 -6.50
C LEU A 17 20.10 -11.15 -7.38
N ARG A 18 19.98 -10.83 -8.68
CA ARG A 18 21.11 -10.69 -9.58
C ARG A 18 22.03 -9.52 -9.17
N LEU A 19 21.45 -8.38 -8.80
CA LEU A 19 22.23 -7.24 -8.28
C LEU A 19 22.97 -7.58 -6.98
N PHE A 20 22.33 -8.33 -6.06
CA PHE A 20 23.01 -8.83 -4.86
C PHE A 20 24.18 -9.77 -5.19
N ALA A 21 23.99 -10.69 -6.13
CA ALA A 21 25.03 -11.61 -6.56
C ALA A 21 26.22 -10.86 -7.20
N GLN A 22 25.93 -9.88 -8.05
CA GLN A 22 26.95 -9.04 -8.67
C GLN A 22 27.75 -8.26 -7.62
N ALA A 23 27.10 -7.56 -6.71
CA ALA A 23 27.77 -6.79 -5.66
C ALA A 23 28.67 -7.68 -4.79
N ARG A 24 28.22 -8.89 -4.46
CA ARG A 24 29.06 -9.87 -3.73
C ARG A 24 30.28 -10.31 -4.54
N ALA A 25 30.13 -10.51 -5.85
CA ALA A 25 31.25 -10.85 -6.74
C ALA A 25 32.28 -9.71 -6.85
N GLU A 26 31.85 -8.47 -6.68
CA GLU A 26 32.69 -7.26 -6.59
C GLU A 26 33.31 -7.06 -5.20
N GLY A 27 33.10 -7.98 -4.25
CA GLY A 27 33.67 -7.94 -2.89
C GLY A 27 32.85 -7.16 -1.86
N VAL A 28 31.63 -6.73 -2.20
CA VAL A 28 30.75 -6.05 -1.22
C VAL A 28 30.15 -7.09 -0.28
N GLN A 29 30.36 -6.90 1.02
CA GLN A 29 29.71 -7.70 2.06
C GLN A 29 28.29 -7.16 2.28
N LEU A 30 27.29 -7.87 1.81
CA LEU A 30 25.90 -7.50 1.99
C LEU A 30 25.00 -8.73 2.13
N ASP A 31 23.97 -8.57 2.93
CA ASP A 31 22.88 -9.51 3.13
C ASP A 31 21.53 -8.79 2.99
N PHE A 32 20.44 -9.53 3.04
CA PHE A 32 19.10 -8.97 3.00
C PHE A 32 18.12 -9.81 3.83
N ASP A 33 17.14 -9.14 4.41
CA ASP A 33 16.02 -9.77 5.08
C ASP A 33 14.83 -9.90 4.13
N LEU A 34 14.00 -10.88 4.40
CA LEU A 34 12.87 -11.24 3.55
C LEU A 34 11.72 -11.76 4.42
N TYR A 35 10.50 -11.36 4.13
CA TYR A 35 9.32 -12.00 4.71
C TYR A 35 9.12 -13.41 4.14
N PRO A 36 8.81 -14.40 4.97
CA PRO A 36 8.38 -15.71 4.51
C PRO A 36 6.87 -15.77 4.18
N TYR A 37 6.23 -14.63 4.00
CA TYR A 37 4.79 -14.49 3.77
C TYR A 37 4.50 -13.81 2.44
N LEU A 38 3.35 -14.18 1.83
CA LEU A 38 2.89 -13.59 0.57
C LEU A 38 2.24 -12.20 0.77
N THR A 39 1.86 -11.86 2.00
CA THR A 39 1.23 -10.59 2.35
C THR A 39 2.16 -9.69 3.14
N GLY A 40 2.10 -8.39 2.89
CA GLY A 40 2.66 -7.37 3.76
C GLY A 40 1.62 -6.89 4.77
N SER A 41 2.04 -6.44 5.96
CA SER A 41 1.17 -5.84 6.97
C SER A 41 1.69 -4.47 7.34
N THR A 42 0.81 -3.46 7.28
CA THR A 42 1.13 -2.08 7.66
C THR A 42 -0.14 -1.35 8.09
N GLN A 43 0.02 -0.11 8.55
CA GLN A 43 -1.13 0.74 8.86
C GLN A 43 -1.75 1.28 7.56
N LEU A 44 -3.08 1.33 7.47
CA LEU A 44 -3.79 1.79 6.27
C LEU A 44 -3.43 3.24 5.87
N VAL A 45 -3.00 4.07 6.82
CA VAL A 45 -2.51 5.43 6.55
C VAL A 45 -1.36 5.46 5.54
N HIS A 46 -0.56 4.39 5.43
CA HIS A 46 0.55 4.31 4.47
C HIS A 46 0.10 4.10 3.02
N VAL A 47 -1.18 3.84 2.79
CA VAL A 47 -1.78 3.83 1.44
C VAL A 47 -2.00 5.27 0.93
N LEU A 48 -2.13 6.24 1.85
CA LEU A 48 -2.35 7.64 1.51
C LEU A 48 -1.07 8.30 0.99
N PRO A 49 -1.15 9.22 0.02
CA PRO A 49 0.00 9.93 -0.49
C PRO A 49 0.67 10.80 0.60
N PRO A 50 1.99 11.07 0.46
CA PRO A 50 2.76 11.77 1.50
C PRO A 50 2.20 13.13 1.94
N GLU A 51 1.59 13.88 1.02
CA GLU A 51 0.99 15.17 1.35
C GLU A 51 -0.21 15.00 2.32
N CYS A 52 -0.97 13.91 2.22
CA CYS A 52 -2.07 13.63 3.14
C CYS A 52 -1.57 13.32 4.55
N GLN A 53 -0.39 12.73 4.67
CA GLN A 53 0.17 12.28 5.96
C GLN A 53 0.84 13.40 6.77
N LYS A 54 1.08 14.58 6.19
CA LYS A 54 1.70 15.72 6.88
C LYS A 54 0.83 16.29 8.00
N GLY A 55 1.46 16.66 9.12
CA GLY A 55 0.82 17.37 10.23
C GLY A 55 0.22 16.46 11.30
N GLY A 56 0.44 15.14 11.25
CA GLY A 56 0.00 14.19 12.27
C GLY A 56 -1.46 13.77 12.15
N THR A 57 -1.89 12.92 13.08
CA THR A 57 -3.17 12.19 12.99
C THR A 57 -4.38 13.11 12.89
N ASP A 58 -4.44 14.18 13.69
CA ASP A 58 -5.60 15.09 13.70
C ASP A 58 -5.76 15.81 12.35
N GLU A 59 -4.64 16.19 11.75
CA GLU A 59 -4.63 16.84 10.45
C GLU A 59 -5.03 15.87 9.32
N ILE A 60 -4.59 14.62 9.38
CA ILE A 60 -5.04 13.56 8.46
C ILE A 60 -6.56 13.39 8.57
N ILE A 61 -7.08 13.26 9.79
CA ILE A 61 -8.52 13.13 10.03
C ILE A 61 -9.30 14.34 9.50
N ARG A 62 -8.79 15.55 9.72
CA ARG A 62 -9.40 16.78 9.21
C ARG A 62 -9.50 16.76 7.69
N ARG A 63 -8.42 16.42 7.01
CA ARG A 63 -8.38 16.29 5.53
C ARG A 63 -9.33 15.23 5.03
N LEU A 64 -9.34 14.05 5.66
CA LEU A 64 -10.23 12.95 5.27
C LEU A 64 -11.72 13.25 5.53
N LYS A 65 -12.06 14.20 6.41
CA LYS A 65 -13.44 14.70 6.58
C LYS A 65 -13.84 15.68 5.47
N ASP A 66 -12.90 16.34 4.83
CA ASP A 66 -13.16 17.30 3.76
C ASP A 66 -13.52 16.55 2.45
N ARG A 67 -14.73 16.80 1.95
CA ARG A 67 -15.24 16.14 0.75
C ARG A 67 -14.44 16.50 -0.52
N THR A 68 -13.99 17.76 -0.62
CA THR A 68 -13.19 18.23 -1.76
C THR A 68 -11.82 17.58 -1.74
N TYR A 69 -11.21 17.52 -0.56
CA TYR A 69 -9.93 16.86 -0.40
C TYR A 69 -10.00 15.36 -0.71
N ARG A 70 -11.06 14.65 -0.30
CA ARG A 70 -11.24 13.23 -0.67
C ARG A 70 -11.34 13.02 -2.18
N LYS A 71 -12.04 13.91 -2.90
CA LYS A 71 -12.08 13.82 -4.38
C LYS A 71 -10.68 13.95 -4.99
N HIS A 72 -9.90 14.91 -4.50
CA HIS A 72 -8.50 15.06 -4.92
C HIS A 72 -7.69 13.81 -4.61
N LEU A 73 -7.81 13.23 -3.41
CA LEU A 73 -7.13 11.97 -3.06
C LEU A 73 -7.52 10.82 -3.98
N THR A 74 -8.79 10.69 -4.32
CA THR A 74 -9.26 9.66 -5.26
C THR A 74 -8.53 9.75 -6.60
N GLU A 75 -8.39 10.97 -7.16
CA GLU A 75 -7.66 11.18 -8.41
C GLU A 75 -6.17 10.85 -8.27
N VAL A 76 -5.55 11.29 -7.18
CA VAL A 76 -4.12 11.02 -6.90
C VAL A 76 -3.87 9.52 -6.78
N LEU A 77 -4.70 8.78 -6.03
CA LEU A 77 -4.52 7.34 -5.81
C LEU A 77 -4.78 6.50 -7.07
N LYS A 78 -5.68 6.96 -7.97
CA LYS A 78 -5.99 6.29 -9.23
C LYS A 78 -5.01 6.64 -10.37
N THR A 79 -4.15 7.63 -10.16
CA THR A 79 -3.20 8.09 -11.18
C THR A 79 -1.80 7.51 -10.92
N PRO A 80 -1.16 6.88 -11.91
CA PRO A 80 0.24 6.45 -11.77
C PRO A 80 1.15 7.63 -11.41
N SER A 81 2.09 7.40 -10.50
CA SER A 81 3.03 8.43 -10.04
C SER A 81 4.39 7.84 -9.74
N ASP A 82 5.44 8.56 -10.12
CA ASP A 82 6.83 8.26 -9.76
C ASP A 82 7.28 9.05 -8.51
N GLU A 83 6.44 9.91 -7.96
CA GLU A 83 6.77 10.76 -6.80
C GLU A 83 6.66 10.01 -5.46
N PHE A 84 5.86 8.94 -5.42
CA PHE A 84 5.69 8.08 -4.24
C PHE A 84 5.28 6.66 -4.63
N GLU A 85 5.52 5.69 -3.73
CA GLU A 85 5.06 4.32 -3.92
C GLU A 85 3.53 4.24 -3.73
N ASN A 86 2.79 4.31 -4.84
CA ASN A 86 1.33 4.21 -4.82
C ASN A 86 0.90 2.75 -4.67
N ILE A 87 0.62 2.33 -3.44
CA ILE A 87 0.22 0.95 -3.12
C ILE A 87 -1.09 0.57 -3.83
N VAL A 88 -2.00 1.52 -4.05
CA VAL A 88 -3.26 1.28 -4.77
C VAL A 88 -2.98 0.95 -6.24
N GLU A 89 -2.10 1.70 -6.88
CA GLU A 89 -1.68 1.42 -8.27
C GLU A 89 -0.94 0.09 -8.38
N LEU A 90 -0.09 -0.23 -7.41
CA LEU A 90 0.72 -1.44 -7.41
C LEU A 90 -0.10 -2.71 -7.14
N ALA A 91 -0.98 -2.70 -6.16
CA ALA A 91 -1.72 -3.87 -5.69
C ALA A 91 -3.16 -3.94 -6.19
N GLY A 92 -3.85 -2.80 -6.29
CA GLY A 92 -5.29 -2.70 -6.51
C GLY A 92 -6.08 -2.77 -5.21
N PHE A 93 -7.27 -2.19 -5.19
CA PHE A 93 -8.18 -2.23 -4.04
C PHE A 93 -8.66 -3.65 -3.68
N ASP A 94 -8.61 -4.56 -4.63
CA ASP A 94 -8.92 -5.99 -4.48
C ASP A 94 -7.82 -6.80 -3.75
N GLN A 95 -6.67 -6.21 -3.50
CA GLN A 95 -5.55 -6.82 -2.80
C GLN A 95 -5.16 -6.10 -1.50
N ILE A 96 -5.88 -5.06 -1.11
CA ILE A 96 -5.68 -4.34 0.14
C ILE A 96 -6.75 -4.76 1.13
N TYR A 97 -6.34 -5.46 2.19
CA TYR A 97 -7.23 -6.07 3.18
C TYR A 97 -7.30 -5.24 4.47
N ALA A 98 -8.51 -5.06 5.00
CA ALA A 98 -8.73 -4.52 6.34
C ALA A 98 -8.53 -5.64 7.37
N SER A 99 -7.34 -5.73 7.99
CA SER A 99 -7.03 -6.84 8.90
C SER A 99 -7.54 -6.63 10.32
N THR A 100 -7.23 -5.47 10.94
CA THR A 100 -7.57 -5.16 12.32
C THR A 100 -8.37 -3.87 12.40
N LEU A 101 -9.59 -3.96 12.91
CA LEU A 101 -10.52 -2.83 13.06
C LEU A 101 -10.97 -2.74 14.52
N HIS A 102 -10.65 -1.62 15.18
CA HIS A 102 -10.90 -1.43 16.61
C HIS A 102 -12.31 -0.95 16.93
N THR A 103 -12.99 -0.29 15.99
CA THR A 103 -14.34 0.25 16.19
C THR A 103 -15.38 -0.81 15.90
N GLU A 104 -16.28 -1.09 16.84
CA GLU A 104 -17.33 -2.12 16.72
C GLU A 104 -18.11 -2.04 15.39
N LYS A 105 -18.48 -0.81 14.99
CA LYS A 105 -19.19 -0.56 13.72
C LYS A 105 -18.50 -1.16 12.49
N TYR A 106 -17.18 -1.26 12.51
CA TYR A 106 -16.38 -1.68 11.35
C TYR A 106 -15.84 -3.10 11.46
N LYS A 107 -16.01 -3.77 12.59
CA LYS A 107 -15.49 -5.15 12.80
C LYS A 107 -15.97 -6.15 11.77
N ALA A 108 -17.18 -5.96 11.22
CA ALA A 108 -17.73 -6.82 10.16
C ALA A 108 -16.92 -6.78 8.85
N TYR A 109 -16.06 -5.80 8.68
CA TYR A 109 -15.18 -5.67 7.50
C TYR A 109 -13.81 -6.31 7.68
N ALA A 110 -13.48 -6.81 8.86
CA ALA A 110 -12.20 -7.48 9.10
C ALA A 110 -12.02 -8.68 8.14
N GLY A 111 -10.87 -8.75 7.49
CA GLY A 111 -10.55 -9.75 6.49
C GLY A 111 -11.10 -9.49 5.09
N LYS A 112 -11.89 -8.43 4.89
CA LYS A 112 -12.39 -8.02 3.57
C LYS A 112 -11.41 -7.10 2.87
N THR A 113 -11.41 -7.13 1.54
CA THR A 113 -10.68 -6.16 0.72
C THR A 113 -11.39 -4.80 0.73
N ILE A 114 -10.66 -3.75 0.38
CA ILE A 114 -11.26 -2.41 0.20
C ILE A 114 -12.32 -2.45 -0.90
N GLN A 115 -12.10 -3.21 -1.98
CA GLN A 115 -13.09 -3.39 -3.04
C GLN A 115 -14.38 -4.04 -2.51
N GLU A 116 -14.28 -5.15 -1.76
CA GLU A 116 -15.45 -5.82 -1.17
C GLU A 116 -16.22 -4.90 -0.20
N ILE A 117 -15.52 -4.06 0.56
CA ILE A 117 -16.14 -3.08 1.46
C ILE A 117 -16.88 -2.02 0.64
N ALA A 118 -16.28 -1.51 -0.42
CA ALA A 118 -16.86 -0.54 -1.32
C ALA A 118 -18.15 -1.07 -1.95
N ASP A 119 -18.10 -2.28 -2.51
CA ASP A 119 -19.23 -2.96 -3.13
C ASP A 119 -20.39 -3.16 -2.13
N PHE A 120 -20.06 -3.61 -0.90
CA PHE A 120 -21.04 -3.83 0.16
C PHE A 120 -21.70 -2.53 0.64
N THR A 121 -20.95 -1.44 0.68
CA THR A 121 -21.43 -0.12 1.18
C THR A 121 -22.02 0.76 0.09
N GLY A 122 -21.88 0.38 -1.19
CA GLY A 122 -22.29 1.18 -2.34
C GLY A 122 -21.45 2.45 -2.53
N ASN A 123 -20.20 2.43 -2.07
CA ASN A 123 -19.27 3.55 -2.20
C ASN A 123 -18.18 3.23 -3.26
N ASP A 124 -17.48 4.26 -3.68
CA ASP A 124 -16.24 4.12 -4.47
C ASP A 124 -15.10 3.68 -3.51
N PRO A 125 -14.27 2.72 -3.88
CA PRO A 125 -13.17 2.22 -3.06
C PRO A 125 -12.06 3.25 -2.79
#